data_667cadcf035dd9339422fd7935d000b9
#
_entry.id   667cadcf035dd9339422fd7935d000b9
#
_cell.length_a   1.000
_cell.length_b   1.000
_cell.length_c   1.000
_cell.angle_alpha   90.00
_cell.angle_beta   90.00
_cell.angle_gamma   90.00
#
_symmetry.space_group_name_H-M   'P 1'
#
loop_
_entity.id
_entity.type
_entity.pdbx_description
1 polymer ?
#
loop_
_entity_poly.entity_id
_entity_poly.type
_entity_poly.pdbx_seq_one_letter_code
_entity_poly.pdbx_strand_id
1 'polypeptide(L)'
;MKNENKNESGSGSGSEDIPLKLSKEQVDTVLSLYSSDKISEAIDMIKALNEDYPNVPLLFNLLGACYNKLGQFDPAAQFFETAISIRPDYAEAFLNHGIVMREVGKLDHAAKSFKRAVEILPSYFEAHNKLGITFIDLNRLEEAIEHLEWAVAYKYDFYEAHNNLGVANRMIGKMEDAAKNFEKAIEINPDYTMALLHLGITLTDLNQKDKAVKCFERIIAIEPDNSQAQENLKALSAD
;
A
#
# COMPACT_ATOMS: atom_id res chain seq x y z
N MET A 1 29.62 -53.01 59.70
CA MET A 1 28.71 -53.57 58.68
C MET A 1 28.54 -52.53 57.61
N LYS A 2 28.91 -52.89 56.43
CA LYS A 2 28.98 -52.03 55.25
C LYS A 2 27.59 -51.75 54.68
N ASN A 3 27.28 -50.49 54.26
CA ASN A 3 26.21 -50.17 53.37
C ASN A 3 26.79 -49.39 52.20
N GLU A 4 26.70 -50.02 51.09
CA GLU A 4 27.08 -49.45 49.78
C GLU A 4 25.93 -48.58 49.25
N ASN A 5 26.24 -47.31 49.00
CA ASN A 5 25.38 -46.42 48.25
C ASN A 5 25.66 -46.58 46.74
N LYS A 6 24.68 -47.02 45.97
CA LYS A 6 24.68 -46.88 44.53
C LYS A 6 24.09 -45.52 44.12
N ASN A 7 24.94 -44.66 43.60
CA ASN A 7 24.52 -43.48 42.81
C ASN A 7 24.16 -43.92 41.41
N GLU A 8 22.89 -43.79 41.05
CA GLU A 8 22.46 -43.74 39.66
C GLU A 8 22.38 -42.29 39.21
N SER A 9 23.36 -41.87 38.43
CA SER A 9 23.36 -40.60 37.72
C SER A 9 22.50 -40.73 36.46
N GLY A 10 21.25 -40.28 36.55
CA GLY A 10 20.39 -40.03 35.38
C GLY A 10 20.79 -38.71 34.72
N SER A 11 21.66 -38.78 33.70
CA SER A 11 21.88 -37.65 32.82
C SER A 11 20.72 -37.52 31.85
N GLY A 12 19.70 -36.79 32.26
CA GLY A 12 18.69 -36.28 31.36
C GLY A 12 19.26 -35.08 30.59
N SER A 13 19.84 -35.32 29.42
CA SER A 13 20.12 -34.24 28.45
C SER A 13 18.80 -33.75 27.90
N GLY A 14 18.15 -32.82 28.58
CA GLY A 14 17.12 -31.98 27.99
C GLY A 14 17.81 -31.10 26.96
N SER A 15 17.75 -31.47 25.69
CA SER A 15 17.93 -30.51 24.61
C SER A 15 16.80 -29.50 24.78
N GLU A 16 17.12 -28.32 25.32
CA GLU A 16 16.25 -27.17 25.20
C GLU A 16 16.09 -26.98 23.70
N ASP A 17 14.92 -27.33 23.17
CA ASP A 17 14.50 -27.00 21.79
C ASP A 17 14.45 -25.48 21.72
N ILE A 18 15.60 -24.88 21.38
CA ILE A 18 15.64 -23.46 20.97
C ILE A 18 14.71 -23.37 19.78
N PRO A 19 13.59 -22.63 19.86
CA PRO A 19 12.67 -22.56 18.75
C PRO A 19 13.45 -22.06 17.52
N LEU A 20 13.51 -22.87 16.48
CA LEU A 20 14.12 -22.54 15.21
C LEU A 20 13.57 -21.18 14.75
N LYS A 21 14.47 -20.21 14.58
CA LYS A 21 14.10 -18.86 14.16
C LYS A 21 14.39 -18.73 12.68
N LEU A 22 13.39 -18.31 11.89
CA LEU A 22 13.53 -18.01 10.49
C LEU A 22 14.73 -17.10 10.24
N SER A 23 15.67 -17.52 9.38
CA SER A 23 16.89 -16.75 9.12
C SER A 23 16.62 -15.60 8.14
N LYS A 24 17.45 -14.55 8.23
CA LYS A 24 17.38 -13.43 7.29
C LYS A 24 17.59 -13.90 5.83
N GLU A 25 18.52 -14.83 5.60
CA GLU A 25 18.84 -15.38 4.28
C GLU A 25 17.62 -16.07 3.65
N GLN A 26 16.85 -16.83 4.45
CA GLN A 26 15.61 -17.47 3.99
C GLN A 26 14.57 -16.44 3.56
N VAL A 27 14.40 -15.37 4.35
CA VAL A 27 13.48 -14.27 4.00
C VAL A 27 13.96 -13.54 2.75
N ASP A 28 15.23 -13.18 2.67
CA ASP A 28 15.81 -12.47 1.51
C ASP A 28 15.67 -13.30 0.22
N THR A 29 15.79 -14.64 0.31
CA THR A 29 15.59 -15.53 -0.83
C THR A 29 14.13 -15.51 -1.31
N VAL A 30 13.16 -15.59 -0.40
CA VAL A 30 11.74 -15.48 -0.74
C VAL A 30 11.43 -14.13 -1.39
N LEU A 31 11.94 -13.03 -0.83
CA LEU A 31 11.74 -11.68 -1.38
C LEU A 31 12.39 -11.53 -2.77
N SER A 32 13.55 -12.17 -2.99
CA SER A 32 14.20 -12.20 -4.29
C SER A 32 13.36 -12.94 -5.35
N LEU A 33 12.81 -14.09 -4.99
CA LEU A 33 11.89 -14.84 -5.88
C LEU A 33 10.64 -14.00 -6.21
N TYR A 34 10.05 -13.37 -5.20
CA TYR A 34 8.87 -12.52 -5.38
C TYR A 34 9.16 -11.31 -6.29
N SER A 35 10.29 -10.62 -6.09
CA SER A 35 10.69 -9.45 -6.90
C SER A 35 11.09 -9.82 -8.34
N SER A 36 11.60 -11.05 -8.53
CA SER A 36 11.95 -11.61 -9.86
C SER A 36 10.75 -12.23 -10.59
N ASP A 37 9.54 -12.04 -10.10
CA ASP A 37 8.28 -12.57 -10.64
C ASP A 37 8.16 -14.11 -10.65
N LYS A 38 9.02 -14.79 -9.88
CA LYS A 38 9.01 -16.25 -9.69
C LYS A 38 8.04 -16.66 -8.57
N ILE A 39 6.76 -16.30 -8.75
CA ILE A 39 5.78 -16.36 -7.67
C ILE A 39 5.48 -17.79 -7.24
N SER A 40 5.42 -18.76 -8.16
CA SER A 40 5.21 -20.17 -7.82
C SER A 40 6.37 -20.72 -6.96
N GLU A 41 7.62 -20.44 -7.35
CA GLU A 41 8.80 -20.85 -6.59
C GLU A 41 8.81 -20.21 -5.17
N ALA A 42 8.39 -18.93 -5.06
CA ALA A 42 8.25 -18.27 -3.78
C ALA A 42 7.21 -18.94 -2.89
N ILE A 43 6.04 -19.28 -3.43
CA ILE A 43 4.97 -20.00 -2.71
C ILE A 43 5.46 -21.36 -2.19
N ASP A 44 6.13 -22.14 -3.05
CA ASP A 44 6.62 -23.46 -2.66
C ASP A 44 7.68 -23.37 -1.55
N MET A 45 8.60 -22.41 -1.66
CA MET A 45 9.59 -22.14 -0.63
C MET A 45 8.95 -21.71 0.69
N ILE A 46 7.97 -20.78 0.65
CA ILE A 46 7.29 -20.34 1.88
C ILE A 46 6.53 -21.48 2.53
N LYS A 47 5.88 -22.36 1.76
CA LYS A 47 5.19 -23.53 2.30
C LYS A 47 6.17 -24.48 3.00
N ALA A 48 7.32 -24.76 2.38
CA ALA A 48 8.36 -25.58 3.01
C ALA A 48 8.88 -24.92 4.31
N LEU A 49 9.12 -23.62 4.30
CA LEU A 49 9.51 -22.89 5.49
C LEU A 49 8.44 -22.94 6.60
N ASN A 50 7.15 -22.94 6.23
CA ASN A 50 6.07 -23.00 7.21
C ASN A 50 5.93 -24.39 7.89
N GLU A 51 6.44 -25.45 7.27
CA GLU A 51 6.55 -26.76 7.92
C GLU A 51 7.60 -26.73 9.04
N ASP A 52 8.75 -26.09 8.80
CA ASP A 52 9.84 -25.96 9.78
C ASP A 52 9.56 -24.87 10.83
N TYR A 53 8.87 -23.80 10.44
CA TYR A 53 8.59 -22.61 11.26
C TYR A 53 7.09 -22.31 11.32
N PRO A 54 6.28 -23.14 11.94
CA PRO A 54 4.84 -22.95 12.03
C PRO A 54 4.49 -21.67 12.81
N ASN A 55 3.40 -21.01 12.43
CA ASN A 55 2.88 -19.81 13.09
C ASN A 55 3.80 -18.56 13.02
N VAL A 56 4.64 -18.44 12.01
CA VAL A 56 5.39 -17.20 11.74
C VAL A 56 4.52 -16.25 10.92
N PRO A 57 4.04 -15.12 11.47
CA PRO A 57 3.12 -14.19 10.77
C PRO A 57 3.65 -13.70 9.42
N LEU A 58 4.98 -13.50 9.34
CA LEU A 58 5.64 -13.05 8.12
C LEU A 58 5.43 -14.02 6.95
N LEU A 59 5.48 -15.33 7.18
CA LEU A 59 5.29 -16.33 6.12
C LEU A 59 3.87 -16.27 5.54
N PHE A 60 2.87 -16.09 6.40
CA PHE A 60 1.48 -15.92 5.96
C PHE A 60 1.28 -14.59 5.23
N ASN A 61 1.89 -13.50 5.69
CA ASN A 61 1.85 -12.23 4.99
C ASN A 61 2.49 -12.34 3.59
N LEU A 62 3.62 -13.02 3.46
CA LEU A 62 4.28 -13.28 2.17
C LEU A 62 3.44 -14.17 1.25
N LEU A 63 2.81 -15.23 1.79
CA LEU A 63 1.85 -16.04 1.01
C LEU A 63 0.70 -15.18 0.49
N GLY A 64 0.10 -14.38 1.36
CA GLY A 64 -0.96 -13.45 0.97
C GLY A 64 -0.51 -12.51 -0.16
N ALA A 65 0.69 -11.94 -0.08
CA ALA A 65 1.26 -11.08 -1.13
C ALA A 65 1.46 -11.85 -2.45
N CYS A 66 1.97 -13.09 -2.40
CA CYS A 66 2.12 -13.94 -3.59
C CYS A 66 0.78 -14.23 -4.26
N TYR A 67 -0.24 -14.64 -3.50
CA TYR A 67 -1.57 -14.91 -4.03
C TYR A 67 -2.25 -13.64 -4.56
N ASN A 68 -2.07 -12.50 -3.91
CA ASN A 68 -2.54 -11.21 -4.41
C ASN A 68 -1.92 -10.87 -5.77
N LYS A 69 -0.62 -11.07 -5.93
CA LYS A 69 0.10 -10.84 -7.20
C LYS A 69 -0.39 -11.75 -8.33
N LEU A 70 -0.89 -12.96 -7.99
CA LEU A 70 -1.53 -13.87 -8.93
C LEU A 70 -3.01 -13.53 -9.21
N GLY A 71 -3.55 -12.47 -8.63
CA GLY A 71 -4.98 -12.10 -8.73
C GLY A 71 -5.91 -13.06 -7.97
N GLN A 72 -5.37 -13.91 -7.10
CA GLN A 72 -6.13 -14.86 -6.29
C GLN A 72 -6.50 -14.21 -4.96
N PHE A 73 -7.48 -13.33 -4.99
CA PHE A 73 -7.81 -12.44 -3.88
C PHE A 73 -8.38 -13.16 -2.64
N ASP A 74 -9.20 -14.19 -2.83
CA ASP A 74 -9.77 -14.94 -1.69
C ASP A 74 -8.70 -15.66 -0.87
N PRO A 75 -7.78 -16.47 -1.47
CA PRO A 75 -6.64 -17.02 -0.74
C PRO A 75 -5.75 -15.95 -0.11
N ALA A 76 -5.49 -14.83 -0.82
CA ALA A 76 -4.67 -13.75 -0.32
C ALA A 76 -5.26 -13.17 0.99
N ALA A 77 -6.57 -12.88 1.00
CA ALA A 77 -7.26 -12.39 2.19
C ALA A 77 -7.15 -13.36 3.37
N GLN A 78 -7.38 -14.66 3.15
CA GLN A 78 -7.27 -15.69 4.20
C GLN A 78 -5.86 -15.77 4.81
N PHE A 79 -4.81 -15.65 3.99
CA PHE A 79 -3.44 -15.63 4.50
C PHE A 79 -3.13 -14.38 5.30
N PHE A 80 -3.60 -13.19 4.88
CA PHE A 80 -3.44 -11.98 5.65
C PHE A 80 -4.24 -12.04 6.98
N GLU A 81 -5.46 -12.56 6.97
CA GLU A 81 -6.25 -12.80 8.18
C GLU A 81 -5.53 -13.76 9.15
N THR A 82 -4.89 -14.80 8.62
CA THR A 82 -4.07 -15.73 9.42
C THR A 82 -2.88 -14.98 10.03
N ALA A 83 -2.14 -14.17 9.27
CA ALA A 83 -1.04 -13.36 9.79
C ALA A 83 -1.50 -12.41 10.90
N ILE A 84 -2.66 -11.77 10.72
CA ILE A 84 -3.28 -10.86 11.69
C ILE A 84 -3.73 -11.63 12.95
N SER A 85 -4.29 -12.83 12.81
CA SER A 85 -4.71 -13.64 13.95
C SER A 85 -3.55 -14.07 14.84
N ILE A 86 -2.39 -14.37 14.24
CA ILE A 86 -1.16 -14.73 14.96
C ILE A 86 -0.52 -13.49 15.59
N ARG A 87 -0.52 -12.35 14.87
CA ARG A 87 0.05 -11.08 15.35
C ARG A 87 -0.93 -9.92 15.13
N PRO A 88 -1.78 -9.61 16.13
CA PRO A 88 -2.82 -8.57 16.01
C PRO A 88 -2.31 -7.12 15.89
N ASP A 89 -1.01 -6.89 16.06
CA ASP A 89 -0.33 -5.61 15.88
C ASP A 89 0.53 -5.56 14.59
N TYR A 90 0.21 -6.40 13.59
CA TYR A 90 0.95 -6.44 12.34
C TYR A 90 0.37 -5.44 11.32
N ALA A 91 0.81 -4.18 11.40
CA ALA A 91 0.34 -3.08 10.56
C ALA A 91 0.42 -3.38 9.05
N GLU A 92 1.51 -4.01 8.59
CA GLU A 92 1.70 -4.38 7.18
C GLU A 92 0.67 -5.41 6.70
N ALA A 93 0.33 -6.41 7.52
CA ALA A 93 -0.69 -7.40 7.16
C ALA A 93 -2.08 -6.75 7.05
N PHE A 94 -2.40 -5.78 7.91
CA PHE A 94 -3.61 -4.97 7.78
C PHE A 94 -3.61 -4.11 6.52
N LEU A 95 -2.49 -3.49 6.16
CA LEU A 95 -2.37 -2.75 4.91
C LEU A 95 -2.65 -3.67 3.71
N ASN A 96 -1.98 -4.81 3.64
CA ASN A 96 -2.11 -5.77 2.54
C ASN A 96 -3.53 -6.37 2.45
N HIS A 97 -4.14 -6.71 3.60
CA HIS A 97 -5.54 -7.14 3.64
C HIS A 97 -6.48 -6.05 3.12
N GLY A 98 -6.27 -4.80 3.52
CA GLY A 98 -7.05 -3.65 3.03
C GLY A 98 -6.93 -3.46 1.51
N ILE A 99 -5.72 -3.65 0.95
CA ILE A 99 -5.50 -3.60 -0.50
C ILE A 99 -6.37 -4.67 -1.20
N VAL A 100 -6.32 -5.92 -0.74
CA VAL A 100 -7.13 -7.01 -1.31
C VAL A 100 -8.62 -6.73 -1.17
N MET A 101 -9.07 -6.20 -0.03
CA MET A 101 -10.48 -5.85 0.15
C MET A 101 -10.94 -4.76 -0.83
N ARG A 102 -10.07 -3.81 -1.19
CA ARG A 102 -10.36 -2.82 -2.25
C ARG A 102 -10.47 -3.47 -3.62
N GLU A 103 -9.55 -4.35 -3.98
CA GLU A 103 -9.56 -5.05 -5.29
C GLU A 103 -10.85 -5.85 -5.50
N VAL A 104 -11.41 -6.44 -4.44
CA VAL A 104 -12.69 -7.15 -4.51
C VAL A 104 -13.92 -6.25 -4.26
N GLY A 105 -13.75 -4.93 -4.23
CA GLY A 105 -14.84 -3.95 -4.07
C GLY A 105 -15.44 -3.85 -2.67
N LYS A 106 -14.84 -4.48 -1.66
CA LYS A 106 -15.31 -4.43 -0.26
C LYS A 106 -14.75 -3.21 0.47
N LEU A 107 -15.13 -1.99 0.02
CA LEU A 107 -14.52 -0.74 0.45
C LEU A 107 -14.60 -0.48 1.96
N ASP A 108 -15.72 -0.82 2.63
CA ASP A 108 -15.84 -0.68 4.09
C ASP A 108 -14.88 -1.60 4.86
N HIS A 109 -14.63 -2.81 4.35
CA HIS A 109 -13.66 -3.73 4.94
C HIS A 109 -12.23 -3.23 4.71
N ALA A 110 -11.95 -2.70 3.53
CA ALA A 110 -10.67 -2.06 3.22
C ALA A 110 -10.39 -0.90 4.18
N ALA A 111 -11.34 0.01 4.36
CA ALA A 111 -11.23 1.14 5.27
C ALA A 111 -10.96 0.70 6.71
N LYS A 112 -11.65 -0.34 7.20
CA LYS A 112 -11.39 -0.91 8.53
C LYS A 112 -9.95 -1.43 8.67
N SER A 113 -9.46 -2.13 7.67
CA SER A 113 -8.08 -2.68 7.69
C SER A 113 -7.04 -1.57 7.64
N PHE A 114 -7.18 -0.59 6.75
CA PHE A 114 -6.25 0.55 6.69
C PHE A 114 -6.29 1.37 7.98
N LYS A 115 -7.48 1.56 8.58
CA LYS A 115 -7.62 2.24 9.86
C LYS A 115 -6.85 1.51 10.97
N ARG A 116 -6.95 0.18 11.03
CA ARG A 116 -6.15 -0.61 11.99
C ARG A 116 -4.65 -0.47 11.71
N ALA A 117 -4.22 -0.45 10.46
CA ALA A 117 -2.80 -0.24 10.11
C ALA A 117 -2.26 1.09 10.66
N VAL A 118 -3.00 2.20 10.50
CA VAL A 118 -2.58 3.52 11.00
C VAL A 118 -2.74 3.65 12.52
N GLU A 119 -3.68 2.94 13.16
CA GLU A 119 -3.78 2.87 14.63
C GLU A 119 -2.56 2.16 15.24
N ILE A 120 -2.04 1.09 14.58
CA ILE A 120 -0.85 0.36 15.02
C ILE A 120 0.42 1.16 14.72
N LEU A 121 0.53 1.73 13.53
CA LEU A 121 1.67 2.54 13.10
C LEU A 121 1.19 3.90 12.60
N PRO A 122 1.07 4.92 13.47
CA PRO A 122 0.53 6.24 13.10
C PRO A 122 1.30 6.95 11.98
N SER A 123 2.60 6.65 11.81
CA SER A 123 3.43 7.22 10.74
C SER A 123 3.37 6.44 9.41
N TYR A 124 2.45 5.48 9.27
CA TYR A 124 2.37 4.63 8.08
C TYR A 124 1.72 5.40 6.92
N PHE A 125 2.51 6.21 6.24
CA PHE A 125 2.04 7.14 5.19
C PHE A 125 1.33 6.40 4.02
N GLU A 126 1.78 5.20 3.62
CA GLU A 126 1.10 4.41 2.60
C GLU A 126 -0.32 3.99 3.05
N ALA A 127 -0.47 3.59 4.31
CA ALA A 127 -1.78 3.21 4.84
C ALA A 127 -2.72 4.42 4.93
N HIS A 128 -2.21 5.58 5.34
CA HIS A 128 -2.97 6.84 5.32
C HIS A 128 -3.41 7.19 3.89
N ASN A 129 -2.54 7.11 2.90
CA ASN A 129 -2.90 7.37 1.51
C ASN A 129 -3.96 6.38 1.00
N LYS A 130 -3.81 5.08 1.26
CA LYS A 130 -4.79 4.05 0.85
C LYS A 130 -6.14 4.26 1.54
N LEU A 131 -6.14 4.65 2.81
CA LEU A 131 -7.37 4.98 3.55
C LEU A 131 -8.05 6.21 2.96
N GLY A 132 -7.30 7.28 2.67
CA GLY A 132 -7.81 8.47 2.04
C GLY A 132 -8.45 8.19 0.68
N ILE A 133 -7.78 7.43 -0.19
CA ILE A 133 -8.35 7.02 -1.48
C ILE A 133 -9.64 6.19 -1.27
N THR A 134 -9.64 5.29 -0.29
CA THR A 134 -10.82 4.47 0.01
C THR A 134 -11.98 5.34 0.50
N PHE A 135 -11.72 6.40 1.25
CA PHE A 135 -12.75 7.36 1.67
C PHE A 135 -13.24 8.23 0.52
N ILE A 136 -12.39 8.57 -0.46
CA ILE A 136 -12.85 9.22 -1.71
C ILE A 136 -13.86 8.31 -2.41
N ASP A 137 -13.53 7.03 -2.60
CA ASP A 137 -14.40 6.05 -3.26
C ASP A 137 -15.74 5.85 -2.50
N LEU A 138 -15.71 5.99 -1.17
CA LEU A 138 -16.90 5.96 -0.30
C LEU A 138 -17.64 7.32 -0.22
N ASN A 139 -17.19 8.35 -0.92
CA ASN A 139 -17.68 9.73 -0.86
C ASN A 139 -17.64 10.35 0.57
N ARG A 140 -16.67 9.95 1.38
CA ARG A 140 -16.38 10.44 2.75
C ARG A 140 -15.22 11.42 2.68
N LEU A 141 -15.45 12.57 2.05
CA LEU A 141 -14.40 13.45 1.57
C LEU A 141 -13.60 14.15 2.68
N GLU A 142 -14.24 14.53 3.78
CA GLU A 142 -13.56 15.16 4.92
C GLU A 142 -12.58 14.21 5.59
N GLU A 143 -12.97 12.93 5.78
CA GLU A 143 -12.09 11.90 6.32
C GLU A 143 -10.97 11.54 5.33
N ALA A 144 -11.25 11.59 4.03
CA ALA A 144 -10.23 11.41 3.01
C ALA A 144 -9.14 12.48 3.12
N ILE A 145 -9.54 13.75 3.23
CA ILE A 145 -8.60 14.87 3.35
C ILE A 145 -7.75 14.71 4.60
N GLU A 146 -8.35 14.43 5.76
CA GLU A 146 -7.61 14.24 7.01
C GLU A 146 -6.49 13.20 6.85
N HIS A 147 -6.81 12.03 6.30
CA HIS A 147 -5.81 10.97 6.14
C HIS A 147 -4.78 11.27 5.04
N LEU A 148 -5.16 11.93 3.95
CA LEU A 148 -4.22 12.36 2.92
C LEU A 148 -3.27 13.46 3.41
N GLU A 149 -3.74 14.36 4.27
CA GLU A 149 -2.88 15.34 4.96
C GLU A 149 -1.85 14.64 5.85
N TRP A 150 -2.22 13.60 6.60
CA TRP A 150 -1.27 12.78 7.33
C TRP A 150 -0.26 12.08 6.41
N ALA A 151 -0.70 11.54 5.27
CA ALA A 151 0.21 10.89 4.32
C ALA A 151 1.30 11.84 3.83
N VAL A 152 0.94 13.06 3.43
CA VAL A 152 1.91 14.07 2.96
C VAL A 152 2.73 14.69 4.09
N ALA A 153 2.20 14.72 5.32
CA ALA A 153 2.94 15.19 6.50
C ALA A 153 4.04 14.20 6.90
N TYR A 154 3.78 12.90 6.85
CA TYR A 154 4.79 11.88 7.16
C TYR A 154 5.77 11.64 6.01
N LYS A 155 5.34 11.85 4.76
CA LYS A 155 6.19 11.75 3.58
C LYS A 155 5.89 12.89 2.61
N TYR A 156 6.61 14.00 2.75
CA TYR A 156 6.38 15.25 2.01
C TYR A 156 6.62 15.13 0.49
N ASP A 157 7.44 14.16 0.06
CA ASP A 157 7.77 13.87 -1.33
C ASP A 157 6.88 12.75 -1.96
N PHE A 158 5.75 12.46 -1.33
CA PHE A 158 4.81 11.46 -1.81
C PHE A 158 3.84 12.09 -2.84
N TYR A 159 4.29 12.18 -4.09
CA TYR A 159 3.54 12.87 -5.16
C TYR A 159 2.14 12.30 -5.39
N GLU A 160 1.94 10.97 -5.26
CA GLU A 160 0.63 10.35 -5.38
C GLU A 160 -0.34 10.83 -4.28
N ALA A 161 0.14 10.98 -3.05
CA ALA A 161 -0.71 11.48 -1.96
C ALA A 161 -1.08 12.95 -2.15
N HIS A 162 -0.16 13.79 -2.63
CA HIS A 162 -0.47 15.16 -3.03
C HIS A 162 -1.53 15.20 -4.12
N ASN A 163 -1.41 14.37 -5.16
CA ASN A 163 -2.43 14.28 -6.20
C ASN A 163 -3.80 13.88 -5.62
N ASN A 164 -3.85 12.87 -4.77
CA ASN A 164 -5.10 12.38 -4.17
C ASN A 164 -5.73 13.43 -3.24
N LEU A 165 -4.91 14.18 -2.50
CA LEU A 165 -5.38 15.30 -1.68
C LEU A 165 -5.95 16.43 -2.56
N GLY A 166 -5.32 16.69 -3.71
CA GLY A 166 -5.85 17.61 -4.72
C GLY A 166 -7.22 17.16 -5.25
N VAL A 167 -7.37 15.87 -5.55
CA VAL A 167 -8.66 15.30 -5.98
C VAL A 167 -9.74 15.48 -4.90
N ALA A 168 -9.44 15.13 -3.65
CA ALA A 168 -10.40 15.28 -2.55
C ALA A 168 -10.79 16.76 -2.34
N ASN A 169 -9.83 17.69 -2.36
CA ASN A 169 -10.09 19.13 -2.26
C ASN A 169 -10.96 19.64 -3.42
N ARG A 170 -10.71 19.19 -4.64
CA ARG A 170 -11.52 19.55 -5.80
C ARG A 170 -12.97 19.06 -5.66
N MET A 171 -13.17 17.84 -5.17
CA MET A 171 -14.50 17.25 -4.96
C MET A 171 -15.33 18.01 -3.92
N ILE A 172 -14.71 18.65 -2.92
CA ILE A 172 -15.42 19.53 -1.97
C ILE A 172 -15.45 21.01 -2.41
N GLY A 173 -15.02 21.31 -3.65
CA GLY A 173 -15.06 22.66 -4.22
C GLY A 173 -13.91 23.60 -3.82
N LYS A 174 -12.88 23.11 -3.12
CA LYS A 174 -11.68 23.88 -2.77
C LYS A 174 -10.68 23.89 -3.93
N MET A 175 -11.05 24.59 -5.01
CA MET A 175 -10.32 24.54 -6.29
C MET A 175 -8.88 25.05 -6.21
N GLU A 176 -8.63 26.14 -5.45
CA GLU A 176 -7.29 26.72 -5.26
C GLU A 176 -6.37 25.78 -4.46
N ASP A 177 -6.91 25.13 -3.44
CA ASP A 177 -6.14 24.17 -2.64
C ASP A 177 -5.87 22.89 -3.44
N ALA A 178 -6.83 22.46 -4.28
CA ALA A 178 -6.64 21.37 -5.22
C ALA A 178 -5.49 21.67 -6.19
N ALA A 179 -5.49 22.86 -6.82
CA ALA A 179 -4.44 23.28 -7.74
C ALA A 179 -3.05 23.25 -7.07
N LYS A 180 -2.91 23.80 -5.84
CA LYS A 180 -1.65 23.77 -5.09
C LYS A 180 -1.14 22.35 -4.84
N ASN A 181 -2.04 21.43 -4.52
CA ASN A 181 -1.66 20.03 -4.29
C ASN A 181 -1.23 19.33 -5.58
N PHE A 182 -1.89 19.57 -6.70
CA PHE A 182 -1.46 19.06 -8.02
C PHE A 182 -0.13 19.68 -8.45
N GLU A 183 0.08 20.98 -8.25
CA GLU A 183 1.35 21.65 -8.51
C GLU A 183 2.48 21.03 -7.67
N LYS A 184 2.20 20.69 -6.40
CA LYS A 184 3.19 20.02 -5.54
C LYS A 184 3.52 18.61 -6.03
N ALA A 185 2.52 17.84 -6.49
CA ALA A 185 2.75 16.53 -7.09
C ALA A 185 3.65 16.62 -8.33
N ILE A 186 3.44 17.63 -9.18
CA ILE A 186 4.22 17.90 -10.40
C ILE A 186 5.62 18.43 -10.07
N GLU A 187 5.79 19.20 -9.01
CA GLU A 187 7.11 19.63 -8.51
C GLU A 187 7.98 18.45 -8.13
N ILE A 188 7.37 17.45 -7.45
CA ILE A 188 8.08 16.22 -7.00
C ILE A 188 8.33 15.28 -8.16
N ASN A 189 7.29 15.01 -8.96
CA ASN A 189 7.37 14.17 -10.16
C ASN A 189 6.90 14.94 -11.40
N PRO A 190 7.82 15.58 -12.13
CA PRO A 190 7.50 16.40 -13.28
C PRO A 190 6.76 15.71 -14.44
N ASP A 191 6.90 14.40 -14.57
CA ASP A 191 6.30 13.60 -15.64
C ASP A 191 5.02 12.86 -15.19
N TYR A 192 4.46 13.26 -14.04
CA TYR A 192 3.23 12.66 -13.55
C TYR A 192 2.00 13.23 -14.29
N THR A 193 1.68 12.63 -15.43
CA THR A 193 0.62 13.06 -16.37
C THR A 193 -0.75 13.13 -15.70
N MET A 194 -1.05 12.28 -14.72
CA MET A 194 -2.31 12.32 -13.96
C MET A 194 -2.48 13.64 -13.19
N ALA A 195 -1.44 14.11 -12.51
CA ALA A 195 -1.49 15.39 -11.79
C ALA A 195 -1.55 16.57 -12.75
N LEU A 196 -0.82 16.52 -13.89
CA LEU A 196 -0.93 17.52 -14.95
C LEU A 196 -2.36 17.62 -15.50
N LEU A 197 -3.03 16.48 -15.70
CA LEU A 197 -4.40 16.44 -16.17
C LEU A 197 -5.36 17.07 -15.17
N HIS A 198 -5.27 16.63 -13.90
CA HIS A 198 -6.12 17.18 -12.83
C HIS A 198 -5.89 18.69 -12.66
N LEU A 199 -4.62 19.14 -12.69
CA LEU A 199 -4.29 20.56 -12.63
C LEU A 199 -4.89 21.33 -13.82
N GLY A 200 -4.71 20.83 -15.05
CA GLY A 200 -5.26 21.47 -16.27
C GLY A 200 -6.77 21.64 -16.19
N ILE A 201 -7.49 20.59 -15.77
CA ILE A 201 -8.95 20.66 -15.60
C ILE A 201 -9.31 21.67 -14.48
N THR A 202 -8.62 21.63 -13.35
CA THR A 202 -8.86 22.56 -12.23
C THR A 202 -8.59 24.02 -12.62
N LEU A 203 -7.54 24.27 -13.39
CA LEU A 203 -7.21 25.60 -13.90
C LEU A 203 -8.23 26.09 -14.93
N THR A 204 -8.82 25.19 -15.71
CA THR A 204 -9.94 25.52 -16.61
C THR A 204 -11.15 25.96 -15.81
N ASP A 205 -11.51 25.22 -14.74
CA ASP A 205 -12.61 25.59 -13.84
C ASP A 205 -12.35 26.95 -13.13
N LEU A 206 -11.10 27.28 -12.88
CA LEU A 206 -10.64 28.56 -12.31
C LEU A 206 -10.48 29.70 -13.37
N ASN A 207 -10.88 29.47 -14.60
CA ASN A 207 -10.71 30.41 -15.73
C ASN A 207 -9.25 30.83 -16.01
N GLN A 208 -8.26 29.99 -15.64
CA GLN A 208 -6.84 30.21 -15.90
C GLN A 208 -6.40 29.49 -17.20
N LYS A 209 -7.02 29.84 -18.31
CA LYS A 209 -6.91 29.19 -19.63
C LYS A 209 -5.46 28.98 -20.07
N ASP A 210 -4.62 30.01 -20.03
CA ASP A 210 -3.23 29.94 -20.51
C ASP A 210 -2.38 28.91 -19.72
N LYS A 211 -2.66 28.76 -18.42
CA LYS A 211 -1.98 27.77 -17.59
C LYS A 211 -2.50 26.36 -17.84
N ALA A 212 -3.82 26.22 -18.05
CA ALA A 212 -4.45 24.94 -18.38
C ALA A 212 -3.89 24.39 -19.70
N VAL A 213 -3.79 25.22 -20.73
CA VAL A 213 -3.19 24.87 -22.02
C VAL A 213 -1.78 24.28 -21.84
N LYS A 214 -0.91 24.96 -21.05
CA LYS A 214 0.45 24.45 -20.77
C LYS A 214 0.47 23.09 -20.11
N CYS A 215 -0.49 22.79 -19.25
CA CYS A 215 -0.59 21.47 -18.64
C CYS A 215 -0.91 20.40 -19.69
N PHE A 216 -1.90 20.64 -20.56
CA PHE A 216 -2.30 19.68 -21.60
C PHE A 216 -1.22 19.53 -22.67
N GLU A 217 -0.57 20.61 -23.11
CA GLU A 217 0.57 20.55 -24.04
C GLU A 217 1.72 19.69 -23.47
N ARG A 218 2.01 19.83 -22.16
CA ARG A 218 3.03 19.04 -21.51
C ARG A 218 2.65 17.56 -21.47
N ILE A 219 1.38 17.21 -21.21
CA ILE A 219 0.91 15.83 -21.28
C ILE A 219 1.14 15.26 -22.68
N ILE A 220 0.76 16.00 -23.74
CA ILE A 220 0.93 15.57 -25.13
C ILE A 220 2.41 15.41 -25.49
N ALA A 221 3.31 16.21 -24.90
CA ALA A 221 4.74 16.06 -25.11
C ALA A 221 5.30 14.76 -24.47
N ILE A 222 4.73 14.31 -23.35
CA ILE A 222 5.11 13.06 -22.66
C ILE A 222 4.40 11.86 -23.29
N GLU A 223 3.08 11.99 -23.54
CA GLU A 223 2.18 10.98 -24.06
C GLU A 223 1.46 11.53 -25.30
N PRO A 224 2.03 11.44 -26.51
CA PRO A 224 1.42 12.04 -27.72
C PRO A 224 0.01 11.55 -28.02
N ASP A 225 -0.31 10.30 -27.65
CA ASP A 225 -1.62 9.66 -27.91
C ASP A 225 -2.64 9.85 -26.77
N ASN A 226 -2.37 10.74 -25.80
CA ASN A 226 -3.28 11.00 -24.69
C ASN A 226 -4.52 11.75 -25.19
N SER A 227 -5.59 11.00 -25.47
CA SER A 227 -6.85 11.52 -26.03
C SER A 227 -7.49 12.58 -25.13
N GLN A 228 -7.45 12.40 -23.80
CA GLN A 228 -8.07 13.32 -22.85
C GLN A 228 -7.38 14.69 -22.86
N ALA A 229 -6.06 14.72 -22.94
CA ALA A 229 -5.32 15.98 -23.05
C ALA A 229 -5.59 16.67 -24.38
N GLN A 230 -5.63 15.92 -25.49
CA GLN A 230 -5.96 16.46 -26.81
C GLN A 230 -7.38 17.06 -26.87
N GLU A 231 -8.38 16.38 -26.30
CA GLU A 231 -9.77 16.85 -26.22
C GLU A 231 -9.88 18.13 -25.39
N ASN A 232 -9.27 18.19 -24.23
CA ASN A 232 -9.29 19.39 -23.38
C ASN A 232 -8.58 20.58 -24.07
N LEU A 233 -7.43 20.34 -24.69
CA LEU A 233 -6.70 21.38 -25.41
C LEU A 233 -7.53 21.93 -26.58
N LYS A 234 -8.20 21.06 -27.35
CA LYS A 234 -9.09 21.44 -28.45
C LYS A 234 -10.28 22.27 -27.95
N ALA A 235 -10.90 21.88 -26.84
CA ALA A 235 -12.00 22.61 -26.24
C ALA A 235 -11.59 24.03 -25.86
N LEU A 236 -10.41 24.21 -25.24
CA LEU A 236 -9.88 25.50 -24.85
C LEU A 236 -9.48 26.39 -26.08
N SER A 237 -9.21 25.79 -27.23
CA SER A 237 -8.83 26.52 -28.44
C SER A 237 -10.05 26.98 -29.27
N ALA A 238 -11.24 26.48 -28.97
CA ALA A 238 -12.48 26.79 -29.70
C ALA A 238 -13.26 27.98 -29.12
N ASP A 239 -12.92 28.37 -27.85
CA ASP A 239 -13.47 29.53 -27.14
C ASP A 239 -12.50 30.74 -27.20
#